data_4e8b77a0cc8c73c59f2ed49f1b9def32
#
_entry.id   4e8b77a0cc8c73c59f2ed49f1b9def32
#
_cell.length_a   1.000
_cell.length_b   1.000
_cell.length_c   1.000
_cell.angle_alpha   90.00
_cell.angle_beta   90.00
_cell.angle_gamma   90.00
#
_symmetry.space_group_name_H-M   'P 1'
#
loop_
_entity.id
_entity.type
_entity.pdbx_description
1 polymer ?
#
loop_
_entity_poly.entity_id
_entity_poly.type
_entity_poly.pdbx_seq_one_letter_code
_entity_poly.pdbx_strand_id
1 'polypeptide(L)'
;MTFALALALLQTVAIPGGDALTAEIKAAEADLFATFFQGCDPARLAKQVTPDLEMYHDREGVVTTSGEAFVALYAKQCEAKKAPDAWRSRRELLPETLHVDPVPGFGAIEEGEHVFYERKGDGPEKLVGRARFVQLWKKGPDGWRVARILSFDHKAVP
;
A
#
# COMPACT_ATOMS: atom_id res chain seq x y z
N MET A 1 -4.27 -41.57 -30.32
CA MET A 1 -4.43 -40.19 -29.88
C MET A 1 -3.77 -40.09 -28.50
N THR A 2 -2.55 -39.60 -28.47
CA THR A 2 -1.76 -39.42 -27.20
C THR A 2 -2.01 -38.03 -26.64
N PHE A 3 -2.72 -37.98 -25.53
CA PHE A 3 -2.88 -36.72 -24.79
C PHE A 3 -1.58 -36.42 -24.03
N ALA A 4 -0.85 -35.38 -24.47
CA ALA A 4 0.26 -34.84 -23.71
C ALA A 4 -0.30 -34.00 -22.55
N LEU A 5 -0.12 -34.49 -21.32
CA LEU A 5 -0.41 -33.74 -20.11
C LEU A 5 0.68 -32.67 -19.94
N ALA A 6 0.36 -31.43 -20.24
CA ALA A 6 1.25 -30.30 -19.94
C ALA A 6 1.27 -30.05 -18.42
N LEU A 7 2.34 -30.51 -17.77
CA LEU A 7 2.60 -30.20 -16.36
C LEU A 7 3.03 -28.73 -16.26
N ALA A 8 2.10 -27.84 -15.86
CA ALA A 8 2.42 -26.47 -15.53
C ALA A 8 3.28 -26.47 -14.26
N LEU A 9 4.58 -26.24 -14.40
CA LEU A 9 5.48 -25.97 -13.29
C LEU A 9 5.05 -24.63 -12.66
N LEU A 10 4.43 -24.71 -11.49
CA LEU A 10 4.24 -23.55 -10.60
C LEU A 10 5.63 -23.05 -10.20
N GLN A 11 6.13 -22.04 -10.88
CA GLN A 11 7.36 -21.36 -10.48
C GLN A 11 7.07 -20.61 -9.19
N THR A 12 7.59 -21.11 -8.08
CA THR A 12 7.59 -20.37 -6.81
C THR A 12 8.51 -19.16 -6.97
N VAL A 13 7.96 -17.98 -6.90
CA VAL A 13 8.74 -16.73 -6.93
C VAL A 13 9.58 -16.69 -5.65
N ALA A 14 10.91 -16.60 -5.80
CA ALA A 14 11.81 -16.54 -4.66
C ALA A 14 11.60 -15.22 -3.89
N ILE A 15 11.49 -15.32 -2.57
CA ILE A 15 11.44 -14.19 -1.66
C ILE A 15 12.85 -13.93 -1.17
N PRO A 16 13.44 -12.75 -1.39
CA PRO A 16 14.76 -12.42 -0.82
C PRO A 16 14.68 -12.35 0.71
N GLY A 17 15.81 -12.33 1.37
CA GLY A 17 15.90 -12.16 2.82
C GLY A 17 16.70 -10.93 3.22
N GLY A 18 16.64 -10.57 4.51
CA GLY A 18 17.43 -9.50 5.11
C GLY A 18 17.28 -8.14 4.40
N ASP A 19 18.40 -7.46 4.23
CA ASP A 19 18.42 -6.09 3.66
C ASP A 19 17.86 -6.01 2.24
N ALA A 20 18.01 -7.07 1.44
CA ALA A 20 17.46 -7.11 0.08
C ALA A 20 15.92 -7.11 0.10
N LEU A 21 15.30 -7.88 1.01
CA LEU A 21 13.85 -7.86 1.19
C LEU A 21 13.36 -6.51 1.66
N THR A 22 14.03 -5.94 2.67
CA THR A 22 13.70 -4.61 3.20
C THR A 22 13.76 -3.53 2.09
N ALA A 23 14.79 -3.56 1.25
CA ALA A 23 14.93 -2.63 0.14
C ALA A 23 13.79 -2.78 -0.90
N GLU A 24 13.43 -4.01 -1.27
CA GLU A 24 12.34 -4.27 -2.21
C GLU A 24 10.98 -3.81 -1.65
N ILE A 25 10.66 -4.12 -0.38
CA ILE A 25 9.40 -3.72 0.25
C ILE A 25 9.33 -2.21 0.40
N LYS A 26 10.40 -1.56 0.86
CA LYS A 26 10.47 -0.10 0.95
C LYS A 26 10.23 0.59 -0.40
N ALA A 27 10.76 0.02 -1.48
CA ALA A 27 10.51 0.54 -2.83
C ALA A 27 9.06 0.36 -3.27
N ALA A 28 8.46 -0.81 -3.01
CA ALA A 28 7.07 -1.10 -3.32
C ALA A 28 6.10 -0.22 -2.50
N GLU A 29 6.40 0.00 -1.23
CA GLU A 29 5.67 0.88 -0.32
C GLU A 29 5.72 2.33 -0.81
N ALA A 30 6.90 2.84 -1.12
CA ALA A 30 7.06 4.20 -1.63
C ALA A 30 6.28 4.41 -2.95
N ASP A 31 6.30 3.42 -3.85
CA ASP A 31 5.57 3.46 -5.11
C ASP A 31 4.04 3.44 -4.91
N LEU A 32 3.55 2.57 -4.01
CA LEU A 32 2.13 2.50 -3.65
C LEU A 32 1.63 3.83 -3.10
N PHE A 33 2.34 4.41 -2.13
CA PHE A 33 1.90 5.64 -1.47
C PHE A 33 2.12 6.90 -2.31
N ALA A 34 3.11 6.92 -3.20
CA ALA A 34 3.22 7.96 -4.23
C ALA A 34 2.00 7.93 -5.16
N THR A 35 1.57 6.73 -5.60
CA THR A 35 0.35 6.58 -6.40
C THR A 35 -0.87 7.05 -5.63
N PHE A 36 -1.03 6.59 -4.38
CA PHE A 36 -2.24 6.83 -3.58
C PHE A 36 -2.40 8.29 -3.14
N PHE A 37 -1.34 8.92 -2.62
CA PHE A 37 -1.41 10.26 -2.05
C PHE A 37 -1.12 11.37 -3.07
N GLN A 38 -0.12 11.18 -3.93
CA GLN A 38 0.38 12.23 -4.82
C GLN A 38 -0.10 12.07 -6.26
N GLY A 39 -0.39 10.83 -6.66
CA GLY A 39 -0.88 10.51 -8.00
C GLY A 39 -2.40 10.53 -8.12
N CYS A 40 -2.85 10.23 -9.34
CA CYS A 40 -4.25 9.96 -9.67
C CYS A 40 -4.29 8.97 -10.84
N ASP A 41 -3.85 7.73 -10.60
CA ASP A 41 -3.79 6.66 -11.59
C ASP A 41 -4.42 5.36 -11.03
N PRO A 42 -5.76 5.19 -11.18
CA PRO A 42 -6.45 3.99 -10.72
C PRO A 42 -5.96 2.69 -11.39
N ALA A 43 -5.51 2.77 -12.66
CA ALA A 43 -5.00 1.61 -13.37
C ALA A 43 -3.65 1.15 -12.82
N ARG A 44 -2.80 2.08 -12.38
CA ARG A 44 -1.56 1.77 -11.66
C ARG A 44 -1.85 1.18 -10.30
N LEU A 45 -2.75 1.80 -9.51
CA LEU A 45 -3.12 1.30 -8.19
C LEU A 45 -3.66 -0.13 -8.25
N ALA A 46 -4.47 -0.47 -9.28
CA ALA A 46 -4.99 -1.82 -9.48
C ALA A 46 -3.90 -2.89 -9.66
N LYS A 47 -2.71 -2.51 -10.11
CA LYS A 47 -1.55 -3.42 -10.24
C LYS A 47 -0.75 -3.55 -8.94
N GLN A 48 -0.92 -2.62 -8.00
CA GLN A 48 -0.20 -2.57 -6.73
C GLN A 48 -0.94 -3.26 -5.58
N VAL A 49 -2.20 -3.62 -5.77
CA VAL A 49 -3.02 -4.30 -4.76
C VAL A 49 -3.44 -5.69 -5.23
N THR A 50 -3.71 -6.60 -4.29
CA THR A 50 -4.29 -7.90 -4.63
C THR A 50 -5.81 -7.77 -4.84
N PRO A 51 -6.45 -8.67 -5.62
CA PRO A 51 -7.91 -8.68 -5.78
C PRO A 51 -8.68 -8.83 -4.46
N ASP A 52 -8.10 -9.57 -3.51
CA ASP A 52 -8.63 -9.85 -2.18
C ASP A 52 -8.06 -8.92 -1.10
N LEU A 53 -7.64 -7.70 -1.48
CA LEU A 53 -7.16 -6.71 -0.52
C LEU A 53 -8.18 -6.47 0.59
N GLU A 54 -7.69 -6.46 1.83
CA GLU A 54 -8.45 -5.97 2.98
C GLU A 54 -7.70 -4.80 3.64
N MET A 55 -8.46 -3.77 4.02
CA MET A 55 -7.93 -2.65 4.79
C MET A 55 -8.78 -2.37 6.01
N TYR A 56 -8.10 -2.26 7.14
CA TYR A 56 -8.67 -1.96 8.45
C TYR A 56 -8.05 -0.69 9.01
N HIS A 57 -8.88 0.17 9.60
CA HIS A 57 -8.47 1.46 10.14
C HIS A 57 -9.12 1.68 11.51
N ASP A 58 -8.36 2.06 12.52
CA ASP A 58 -8.84 2.16 13.90
C ASP A 58 -9.96 3.19 14.13
N ARG A 59 -10.08 4.18 13.23
CA ARG A 59 -11.13 5.22 13.28
C ARG A 59 -12.27 4.99 12.29
N GLU A 60 -12.01 4.30 11.19
CA GLU A 60 -12.97 4.12 10.09
C GLU A 60 -13.53 2.69 10.03
N GLY A 61 -12.94 1.77 10.81
CA GLY A 61 -13.33 0.36 10.80
C GLY A 61 -12.82 -0.39 9.56
N VAL A 62 -13.67 -1.21 8.95
CA VAL A 62 -13.35 -1.92 7.72
C VAL A 62 -13.50 -0.98 6.53
N VAL A 63 -12.36 -0.55 5.95
CA VAL A 63 -12.35 0.37 4.80
C VAL A 63 -12.71 -0.36 3.51
N THR A 64 -12.17 -1.56 3.33
CA THR A 64 -12.46 -2.42 2.17
C THR A 64 -12.12 -3.88 2.45
N THR A 65 -12.80 -4.77 1.72
CA THR A 65 -12.47 -6.21 1.64
C THR A 65 -12.28 -6.66 0.19
N SER A 66 -11.99 -5.72 -0.72
CA SER A 66 -11.82 -5.97 -2.14
C SER A 66 -10.88 -4.93 -2.75
N GLY A 67 -9.90 -5.40 -3.53
CA GLY A 67 -9.00 -4.53 -4.29
C GLY A 67 -9.76 -3.69 -5.32
N GLU A 68 -10.78 -4.22 -5.98
CA GLU A 68 -11.62 -3.48 -6.91
C GLU A 68 -12.36 -2.32 -6.22
N ALA A 69 -12.99 -2.59 -5.07
CA ALA A 69 -13.68 -1.55 -4.29
C ALA A 69 -12.71 -0.47 -3.80
N PHE A 70 -11.48 -0.84 -3.41
CA PHE A 70 -10.44 0.10 -3.01
C PHE A 70 -10.03 1.02 -4.15
N VAL A 71 -9.80 0.46 -5.34
CA VAL A 71 -9.46 1.24 -6.55
C VAL A 71 -10.61 2.17 -6.96
N ALA A 72 -11.86 1.71 -6.86
CA ALA A 72 -13.04 2.54 -7.15
C ALA A 72 -13.18 3.71 -6.16
N LEU A 73 -12.91 3.49 -4.87
CA LEU A 73 -12.89 4.54 -3.86
C LEU A 73 -11.79 5.57 -4.17
N TYR A 74 -10.60 5.11 -4.48
CA TYR A 74 -9.47 5.96 -4.89
C TYR A 74 -9.81 6.80 -6.13
N ALA A 75 -10.44 6.22 -7.16
CA ALA A 75 -10.86 6.96 -8.35
C ALA A 75 -11.81 8.14 -8.03
N LYS A 76 -12.75 7.93 -7.09
CA LYS A 76 -13.63 9.02 -6.61
C LYS A 76 -12.85 10.10 -5.86
N GLN A 77 -11.89 9.72 -5.02
CA GLN A 77 -11.03 10.69 -4.32
C GLN A 77 -10.16 11.49 -5.30
N CYS A 78 -9.70 10.86 -6.38
CA CYS A 78 -8.98 11.52 -7.45
C CYS A 78 -9.80 12.67 -8.07
N GLU A 79 -11.06 12.43 -8.37
CA GLU A 79 -11.93 13.47 -8.94
C GLU A 79 -12.12 14.63 -7.96
N ALA A 80 -12.30 14.34 -6.68
CA ALA A 80 -12.43 15.38 -5.64
C ALA A 80 -11.17 16.25 -5.50
N LYS A 81 -9.98 15.66 -5.70
CA LYS A 81 -8.69 16.38 -5.63
C LYS A 81 -8.44 17.35 -6.80
N LYS A 82 -9.24 17.30 -7.87
CA LYS A 82 -9.10 18.24 -9.01
C LYS A 82 -9.56 19.67 -8.70
N ALA A 83 -10.39 19.86 -7.68
CA ALA A 83 -10.79 21.21 -7.26
C ALA A 83 -9.57 22.02 -6.80
N PRO A 84 -9.46 23.31 -7.18
CA PRO A 84 -8.30 24.14 -6.85
C PRO A 84 -8.05 24.29 -5.34
N ASP A 85 -9.12 24.28 -4.55
CA ASP A 85 -9.12 24.41 -3.09
C ASP A 85 -9.31 23.08 -2.35
N ALA A 86 -9.14 21.94 -3.04
CA ALA A 86 -9.28 20.62 -2.44
C ALA A 86 -8.23 20.39 -1.34
N TRP A 87 -8.64 19.65 -0.32
CA TRP A 87 -7.69 19.10 0.65
C TRP A 87 -6.82 18.03 -0.01
N ARG A 88 -5.53 18.09 0.26
CA ARG A 88 -4.53 17.13 -0.19
C ARG A 88 -3.72 16.65 0.99
N SER A 89 -3.54 15.35 1.07
CA SER A 89 -2.74 14.71 2.10
C SER A 89 -1.47 14.13 1.50
N ARG A 90 -0.40 14.12 2.28
CA ARG A 90 0.85 13.41 2.00
C ARG A 90 1.21 12.54 3.19
N ARG A 91 1.65 11.34 2.91
CA ARG A 91 2.17 10.40 3.91
C ARG A 91 3.70 10.36 3.81
N GLU A 92 4.35 10.22 4.95
CA GLU A 92 5.79 10.05 5.05
C GLU A 92 6.12 8.92 6.03
N LEU A 93 6.82 7.90 5.53
CA LEU A 93 7.33 6.81 6.37
C LEU A 93 8.40 7.34 7.31
N LEU A 94 8.43 6.87 8.55
CA LEU A 94 9.54 7.05 9.49
C LEU A 94 10.50 5.86 9.34
N PRO A 95 11.59 5.98 8.54
CA PRO A 95 12.39 4.83 8.11
C PRO A 95 13.05 4.06 9.26
N GLU A 96 13.32 4.73 10.36
CA GLU A 96 13.92 4.14 11.57
C GLU A 96 12.97 3.19 12.32
N THR A 97 11.68 3.24 12.01
CA THR A 97 10.64 2.38 12.61
C THR A 97 10.28 1.17 11.74
N LEU A 98 10.87 1.10 10.54
CA LEU A 98 10.53 0.08 9.56
C LEU A 98 11.12 -1.28 9.92
N HIS A 99 10.27 -2.29 10.00
CA HIS A 99 10.63 -3.70 10.13
C HIS A 99 9.99 -4.50 9.01
N VAL A 100 10.75 -5.42 8.42
CA VAL A 100 10.28 -6.28 7.33
C VAL A 100 10.72 -7.71 7.56
N ASP A 101 9.75 -8.62 7.62
CA ASP A 101 9.96 -10.04 7.81
C ASP A 101 9.44 -10.86 6.62
N PRO A 102 10.17 -11.89 6.19
CA PRO A 102 9.72 -12.77 5.13
C PRO A 102 8.56 -13.67 5.59
N VAL A 103 7.59 -13.88 4.71
CA VAL A 103 6.53 -14.89 4.86
C VAL A 103 6.77 -15.96 3.79
N PRO A 104 7.40 -17.11 4.13
CA PRO A 104 7.77 -18.15 3.18
C PRO A 104 6.59 -18.62 2.33
N GLY A 105 6.77 -18.66 1.02
CA GLY A 105 5.74 -19.07 0.06
C GLY A 105 4.64 -18.04 -0.19
N PHE A 106 4.70 -16.87 0.43
CA PHE A 106 3.72 -15.79 0.22
C PHE A 106 4.36 -14.45 -0.15
N GLY A 107 5.23 -13.91 0.72
CA GLY A 107 5.79 -12.57 0.52
C GLY A 107 6.45 -12.00 1.77
N ALA A 108 5.95 -10.90 2.31
CA ALA A 108 6.53 -10.21 3.47
C ALA A 108 5.47 -9.55 4.35
N ILE A 109 5.77 -9.44 5.64
CA ILE A 109 5.12 -8.52 6.57
C ILE A 109 6.00 -7.29 6.69
N GLU A 110 5.38 -6.14 6.62
CA GLU A 110 5.98 -4.83 6.88
C GLU A 110 5.26 -4.17 8.04
N GLU A 111 5.98 -3.62 8.99
CA GLU A 111 5.43 -2.77 10.04
C GLU A 111 6.27 -1.52 10.23
N GLY A 112 5.64 -0.46 10.72
CA GLY A 112 6.32 0.79 10.99
C GLY A 112 5.38 1.91 11.42
N GLU A 113 5.90 3.12 11.37
CA GLU A 113 5.17 4.33 11.66
C GLU A 113 5.27 5.32 10.51
N HIS A 114 4.26 6.15 10.40
CA HIS A 114 4.22 7.21 9.41
C HIS A 114 3.59 8.48 9.97
N VAL A 115 3.89 9.59 9.35
CA VAL A 115 3.28 10.89 9.63
C VAL A 115 2.48 11.37 8.43
N PHE A 116 1.48 12.20 8.71
CA PHE A 116 0.61 12.78 7.69
C PHE A 116 0.73 14.29 7.68
N TYR A 117 0.82 14.83 6.48
CA TYR A 117 0.75 16.25 6.21
C TYR A 117 -0.50 16.55 5.40
N GLU A 118 -1.11 17.69 5.68
CA GLU A 118 -2.26 18.17 4.92
C GLU A 118 -2.06 19.61 4.47
N ARG A 119 -2.64 19.94 3.32
CA ARG A 119 -2.75 21.28 2.79
C ARG A 119 -4.06 21.49 2.08
N LYS A 120 -4.56 22.72 2.07
CA LYS A 120 -5.70 23.12 1.24
C LYS A 120 -5.21 23.84 0.00
N GLY A 121 -5.60 23.36 -1.19
CA GLY A 121 -5.13 23.90 -2.46
C GLY A 121 -3.60 23.90 -2.56
N ASP A 122 -3.04 25.06 -2.90
CA ASP A 122 -1.59 25.31 -2.96
C ASP A 122 -1.03 25.98 -1.69
N GLY A 123 -1.80 25.95 -0.61
CA GLY A 123 -1.39 26.47 0.70
C GLY A 123 -0.24 25.66 1.32
N PRO A 124 0.31 26.15 2.46
CA PRO A 124 1.38 25.49 3.15
C PRO A 124 0.95 24.14 3.74
N GLU A 125 1.84 23.15 3.64
CA GLU A 125 1.68 21.85 4.27
C GLU A 125 1.83 21.97 5.79
N LYS A 126 0.98 21.23 6.52
CA LYS A 126 1.05 21.14 7.99
C LYS A 126 1.09 19.68 8.39
N LEU A 127 1.96 19.34 9.32
CA LEU A 127 1.95 18.04 9.99
C LEU A 127 0.68 17.96 10.85
N VAL A 128 -0.15 16.92 10.59
CA VAL A 128 -1.47 16.80 11.25
C VAL A 128 -1.64 15.52 12.04
N GLY A 129 -0.84 14.51 11.80
CA GLY A 129 -1.01 13.25 12.47
C GLY A 129 0.16 12.28 12.31
N ARG A 130 0.10 11.25 13.14
CA ARG A 130 1.01 10.10 13.16
C ARG A 130 0.18 8.84 13.38
N ALA A 131 0.59 7.72 12.79
CA ALA A 131 -0.01 6.42 13.03
C ALA A 131 1.01 5.29 12.89
N ARG A 132 0.62 4.10 13.37
CA ARG A 132 1.31 2.83 13.13
C ARG A 132 0.61 2.08 12.01
N PHE A 133 1.34 1.21 11.35
CA PHE A 133 0.77 0.34 10.32
C PHE A 133 1.42 -1.05 10.33
N VAL A 134 0.64 -2.01 9.83
CA VAL A 134 1.14 -3.32 9.40
C VAL A 134 0.59 -3.58 8.01
N GLN A 135 1.44 -4.05 7.10
CA GLN A 135 1.07 -4.43 5.74
C GLN A 135 1.54 -5.85 5.43
N LEU A 136 0.72 -6.60 4.73
CA LEU A 136 1.08 -7.90 4.19
C LEU A 136 1.24 -7.78 2.68
N TRP A 137 2.44 -8.01 2.21
CA TRP A 137 2.83 -7.94 0.80
C TRP A 137 2.91 -9.32 0.18
N LYS A 138 2.27 -9.51 -0.95
CA LYS A 138 2.33 -10.74 -1.74
C LYS A 138 3.35 -10.56 -2.87
N LYS A 139 4.30 -11.52 -2.98
CA LYS A 139 5.23 -11.58 -4.12
C LYS A 139 4.58 -12.35 -5.26
N GLY A 140 4.47 -11.71 -6.41
CA GLY A 140 4.01 -12.33 -7.65
C GLY A 140 5.06 -12.26 -8.76
N PRO A 141 4.81 -12.84 -9.93
CA PRO A 141 5.73 -12.78 -11.07
C PRO A 141 5.95 -11.34 -11.57
N ASP A 142 4.94 -10.47 -11.41
CA ASP A 142 4.96 -9.08 -11.84
C ASP A 142 5.43 -8.11 -10.73
N GLY A 143 5.89 -8.62 -9.58
CA GLY A 143 6.36 -7.82 -8.45
C GLY A 143 5.52 -7.95 -7.19
N TRP A 144 5.60 -6.93 -6.35
CA TRP A 144 4.93 -6.87 -5.06
C TRP A 144 3.53 -6.25 -5.17
N ARG A 145 2.56 -6.83 -4.44
CA ARG A 145 1.21 -6.27 -4.29
C ARG A 145 0.81 -6.32 -2.81
N VAL A 146 0.25 -5.24 -2.30
CA VAL A 146 -0.27 -5.25 -0.94
C VAL A 146 -1.56 -6.05 -0.87
N ALA A 147 -1.66 -6.95 0.12
CA ALA A 147 -2.80 -7.84 0.33
C ALA A 147 -3.59 -7.47 1.59
N ARG A 148 -2.94 -6.93 2.62
CA ARG A 148 -3.58 -6.49 3.87
C ARG A 148 -2.95 -5.19 4.31
N ILE A 149 -3.79 -4.28 4.80
CA ILE A 149 -3.38 -3.00 5.39
C ILE A 149 -4.09 -2.85 6.73
N LEU A 150 -3.32 -2.71 7.80
CA LEU A 150 -3.81 -2.32 9.11
C LEU A 150 -3.20 -0.95 9.44
N SER A 151 -4.04 0.06 9.64
CA SER A 151 -3.62 1.42 10.02
C SER A 151 -4.25 1.78 11.35
N PHE A 152 -3.46 2.05 12.36
CA PHE A 152 -3.93 2.14 13.74
C PHE A 152 -3.05 3.05 14.59
N ASP A 153 -3.50 3.29 15.83
CA ASP A 153 -2.84 4.18 16.81
C ASP A 153 -2.70 5.63 16.27
N HIS A 154 -3.76 6.10 15.57
CA HIS A 154 -3.78 7.45 15.00
C HIS A 154 -3.81 8.52 16.10
N LYS A 155 -2.82 9.38 16.09
CA LYS A 155 -2.66 10.51 17.01
C LYS A 155 -2.57 11.81 16.22
N ALA A 156 -3.35 12.81 16.64
CA ALA A 156 -3.16 14.17 16.14
C ALA A 156 -1.82 14.72 16.65
N VAL A 157 -1.14 15.47 15.79
CA VAL A 157 0.04 16.23 16.18
C VAL A 157 -0.41 17.68 16.39
N PRO A 158 -0.08 18.30 17.54
CA PRO A 158 -0.48 19.67 17.85
C PRO A 158 0.08 20.73 16.89
#